data_8ea7958d20625a0713ee29a6c633927e
#
_entry.id   8ea7958d20625a0713ee29a6c633927e
#
_cell.length_a   1.000
_cell.length_b   1.000
_cell.length_c   1.000
_cell.angle_alpha   90.00
_cell.angle_beta   90.00
_cell.angle_gamma   90.00
#
_symmetry.space_group_name_H-M   'P 1'
#
loop_
_entity.id
_entity.type
_entity.pdbx_description
1 polymer ?
#
loop_
_entity_poly.entity_id
_entity_poly.type
_entity_poly.pdbx_seq_one_letter_code
_entity_poly.pdbx_strand_id
1 'polypeptide(L)'
;MNVITLASRKGGAGKTTLTAHLAAFAHGQGRRCMVIDADPQGSLSLWHSLRPDQALPLMTAERGIDRALAIAMVGGAEWVFIDTAPTMWVVVQEAIRAATLVVIPARPGFLDLAAVRETVKVSRERNRPYAVVLNACPVKRDDKEAPAVVASRTYLDSQAIPVWSGQISQRASFGVTLAAGASSGEADSRSLAAAEIARLWTAVERSVAAVNAAHATAAEGRAA
;
A
#
# COMPACT_ATOMS: atom_id res chain seq x y z
N MET A 1 -4.70 -11.87 -10.95
CA MET A 1 -3.61 -10.99 -10.45
C MET A 1 -4.24 -9.89 -9.61
N ASN A 2 -3.75 -9.69 -8.39
CA ASN A 2 -4.22 -8.67 -7.45
C ASN A 2 -3.28 -7.47 -7.48
N VAL A 3 -3.81 -6.27 -7.70
CA VAL A 3 -3.02 -5.03 -7.81
C VAL A 3 -3.30 -4.15 -6.60
N ILE A 4 -2.27 -3.89 -5.81
CA ILE A 4 -2.30 -3.03 -4.63
C ILE A 4 -1.60 -1.72 -4.97
N THR A 5 -2.33 -0.63 -5.02
CA THR A 5 -1.78 0.69 -5.31
C THR A 5 -1.64 1.51 -4.04
N LEU A 6 -0.42 1.93 -3.71
CA LEU A 6 -0.13 2.85 -2.61
C LEU A 6 -0.21 4.27 -3.15
N ALA A 7 -1.29 4.99 -2.84
CA ALA A 7 -1.54 6.32 -3.38
C ALA A 7 -1.84 7.34 -2.28
N SER A 8 -1.20 8.50 -2.36
CA SER A 8 -1.47 9.66 -1.51
C SER A 8 -0.88 10.90 -2.16
N ARG A 9 -1.63 12.00 -2.19
CA ARG A 9 -1.14 13.30 -2.66
C ARG A 9 -0.13 13.96 -1.70
N LYS A 10 0.01 13.42 -0.49
CA LYS A 10 0.95 13.94 0.50
C LYS A 10 2.33 13.30 0.31
N GLY A 11 3.34 14.13 0.12
CA GLY A 11 4.74 13.71 0.20
C GLY A 11 5.09 13.25 1.61
N GLY A 12 5.87 12.19 1.74
CA GLY A 12 6.28 11.66 3.05
C GLY A 12 5.17 10.95 3.83
N ALA A 13 4.02 10.61 3.22
CA ALA A 13 2.98 9.80 3.85
C ALA A 13 3.39 8.35 4.08
N GLY A 14 4.47 7.87 3.43
CA GLY A 14 5.03 6.53 3.59
C GLY A 14 4.60 5.53 2.52
N LYS A 15 4.20 5.99 1.34
CA LYS A 15 3.85 5.11 0.21
C LYS A 15 4.96 4.11 -0.08
N THR A 16 6.13 4.57 -0.46
CA THR A 16 7.29 3.73 -0.77
C THR A 16 7.67 2.80 0.38
N THR A 17 7.67 3.31 1.61
CA THR A 17 7.95 2.51 2.81
C THR A 17 6.98 1.34 2.92
N LEU A 18 5.67 1.60 2.85
CA LEU A 18 4.67 0.54 2.94
C LEU A 18 4.69 -0.39 1.73
N THR A 19 4.93 0.12 0.52
CA THR A 19 5.08 -0.70 -0.69
C THR A 19 6.19 -1.73 -0.50
N ALA A 20 7.39 -1.28 -0.14
CA ALA A 20 8.54 -2.15 0.05
C ALA A 20 8.31 -3.22 1.13
N HIS A 21 7.82 -2.80 2.30
CA HIS A 21 7.59 -3.72 3.42
C HIS A 21 6.46 -4.72 3.16
N LEU A 22 5.35 -4.29 2.54
CA LEU A 22 4.23 -5.19 2.22
C LEU A 22 4.62 -6.19 1.12
N ALA A 23 5.27 -5.71 0.06
CA ALA A 23 5.69 -6.57 -1.04
C ALA A 23 6.71 -7.63 -0.59
N ALA A 24 7.72 -7.22 0.19
CA ALA A 24 8.71 -8.16 0.74
C ALA A 24 8.06 -9.15 1.72
N PHE A 25 7.14 -8.69 2.57
CA PHE A 25 6.42 -9.58 3.48
C PHE A 25 5.58 -10.61 2.72
N ALA A 26 4.77 -10.17 1.75
CA ALA A 26 3.94 -11.07 0.94
C ALA A 26 4.80 -12.09 0.16
N HIS A 27 5.93 -11.63 -0.41
CA HIS A 27 6.89 -12.49 -1.08
C HIS A 27 7.48 -13.53 -0.14
N GLY A 28 7.87 -13.12 1.07
CA GLY A 28 8.37 -14.03 2.12
C GLY A 28 7.33 -15.05 2.60
N GLN A 29 6.01 -14.79 2.39
CA GLN A 29 4.93 -15.76 2.61
C GLN A 29 4.69 -16.68 1.39
N GLY A 30 5.58 -16.71 0.42
CA GLY A 30 5.50 -17.55 -0.77
C GLY A 30 4.55 -17.04 -1.85
N ARG A 31 4.08 -15.79 -1.76
CA ARG A 31 3.28 -15.18 -2.83
C ARG A 31 4.18 -14.77 -4.00
N ARG A 32 3.75 -15.02 -5.23
CA ARG A 32 4.44 -14.53 -6.43
C ARG A 32 4.15 -13.04 -6.60
N CYS A 33 5.07 -12.22 -6.09
CA CYS A 33 4.95 -10.78 -6.05
C CYS A 33 5.80 -10.09 -7.13
N MET A 34 5.38 -8.89 -7.54
CA MET A 34 6.17 -7.92 -8.30
C MET A 34 5.92 -6.53 -7.73
N VAL A 35 6.94 -5.69 -7.73
CA VAL A 35 6.79 -4.27 -7.41
C VAL A 35 6.92 -3.41 -8.67
N ILE A 36 6.11 -2.33 -8.74
CA ILE A 36 6.17 -1.33 -9.80
C ILE A 36 6.48 0.02 -9.18
N ASP A 37 7.62 0.59 -9.55
CA ASP A 37 7.98 1.96 -9.19
C ASP A 37 7.41 2.93 -10.22
N ALA A 38 6.39 3.68 -9.82
CA ALA A 38 5.75 4.70 -10.62
C ALA A 38 6.04 6.12 -10.11
N ASP A 39 7.04 6.26 -9.20
CA ASP A 39 7.58 7.54 -8.79
C ASP A 39 8.91 7.82 -9.52
N PRO A 40 9.04 8.89 -10.33
CA PRO A 40 10.29 9.24 -11.00
C PRO A 40 11.46 9.50 -10.05
N GLN A 41 11.21 9.72 -8.76
CA GLN A 41 12.27 9.81 -7.76
C GLN A 41 12.98 8.47 -7.56
N GLY A 42 12.38 7.35 -7.96
CA GLY A 42 13.02 6.03 -7.96
C GLY A 42 13.37 5.50 -6.56
N SER A 43 12.66 5.93 -5.52
CA SER A 43 12.97 5.51 -4.15
C SER A 43 12.75 4.02 -3.92
N LEU A 44 11.73 3.43 -4.54
CA LEU A 44 11.49 1.99 -4.50
C LEU A 44 12.55 1.22 -5.28
N SER A 45 12.94 1.74 -6.44
CA SER A 45 14.02 1.20 -7.29
C SER A 45 15.36 1.24 -6.57
N LEU A 46 15.66 2.33 -5.85
CA LEU A 46 16.86 2.42 -5.02
C LEU A 46 16.86 1.35 -3.93
N TRP A 47 15.78 1.23 -3.15
CA TRP A 47 15.67 0.17 -2.15
C TRP A 47 15.88 -1.21 -2.76
N HIS A 48 15.23 -1.47 -3.91
CA HIS A 48 15.34 -2.76 -4.59
C HIS A 48 16.79 -3.06 -5.03
N SER A 49 17.54 -2.06 -5.50
CA SER A 49 18.95 -2.23 -5.89
C SER A 49 19.89 -2.59 -4.74
N LEU A 50 19.49 -2.26 -3.50
CA LEU A 50 20.24 -2.61 -2.29
C LEU A 50 19.91 -4.01 -1.76
N ARG A 51 18.90 -4.69 -2.32
CA ARG A 51 18.54 -6.04 -1.87
C ARG A 51 19.65 -7.05 -2.14
N PRO A 52 19.89 -7.96 -1.18
CA PRO A 52 20.91 -9.00 -1.35
C PRO A 52 20.53 -10.03 -2.42
N ASP A 53 19.23 -10.14 -2.72
CA ASP A 53 18.69 -11.01 -3.76
C ASP A 53 17.71 -10.23 -4.66
N GLN A 54 17.48 -10.74 -5.86
CA GLN A 54 16.55 -10.18 -6.84
C GLN A 54 15.27 -11.06 -6.99
N ALA A 55 14.97 -11.85 -5.96
CA ALA A 55 13.84 -12.79 -5.99
C ALA A 55 12.48 -12.08 -6.03
N LEU A 56 12.40 -10.83 -5.56
CA LEU A 56 11.22 -9.96 -5.71
C LEU A 56 11.42 -9.06 -6.93
N PRO A 57 10.80 -9.35 -8.10
CA PRO A 57 11.00 -8.56 -9.31
C PRO A 57 10.51 -7.12 -9.17
N LEU A 58 11.23 -6.19 -9.80
CA LEU A 58 10.85 -4.78 -9.92
C LEU A 58 10.75 -4.36 -11.39
N MET A 59 9.77 -3.50 -11.66
CA MET A 59 9.67 -2.74 -12.91
C MET A 59 9.44 -1.26 -12.62
N THR A 60 9.88 -0.39 -13.55
CA THR A 60 9.47 1.02 -13.55
C THR A 60 8.24 1.23 -14.43
N ALA A 61 7.44 2.25 -14.10
CA ALA A 61 6.27 2.63 -14.91
C ALA A 61 6.60 3.68 -15.99
N GLU A 62 7.85 3.85 -16.40
CA GLU A 62 8.28 4.83 -17.42
C GLU A 62 7.54 4.68 -18.75
N ARG A 63 7.13 3.46 -19.09
CA ARG A 63 6.38 3.14 -20.31
C ARG A 63 4.88 2.91 -20.04
N GLY A 64 4.38 3.42 -18.93
CA GLY A 64 2.98 3.33 -18.50
C GLY A 64 2.66 2.14 -17.60
N ILE A 65 1.66 2.32 -16.76
CA ILE A 65 1.17 1.33 -15.79
C ILE A 65 0.67 0.05 -16.49
N ASP A 66 -0.13 0.20 -17.54
CA ASP A 66 -0.74 -0.95 -18.24
C ASP A 66 0.32 -1.89 -18.83
N ARG A 67 1.42 -1.33 -19.36
CA ARG A 67 2.52 -2.14 -19.89
C ARG A 67 3.25 -2.89 -18.77
N ALA A 68 3.51 -2.22 -17.65
CA ALA A 68 4.16 -2.87 -16.51
C ALA A 68 3.30 -4.01 -15.97
N LEU A 69 1.98 -3.81 -15.87
CA LEU A 69 1.03 -4.84 -15.44
C LEU A 69 0.93 -6.01 -16.44
N ALA A 70 0.97 -5.74 -17.74
CA ALA A 70 0.98 -6.81 -18.76
C ALA A 70 2.21 -7.71 -18.61
N ILE A 71 3.38 -7.13 -18.36
CA ILE A 71 4.61 -7.90 -18.11
C ILE A 71 4.52 -8.68 -16.79
N ALA A 72 3.98 -8.08 -15.73
CA ALA A 72 3.75 -8.76 -14.45
C ALA A 72 2.83 -9.99 -14.63
N MET A 73 1.79 -9.85 -15.42
CA MET A 73 0.84 -10.93 -15.72
C MET A 73 1.50 -12.07 -16.51
N VAL A 74 2.27 -11.75 -17.54
CA VAL A 74 3.04 -12.75 -18.32
C VAL A 74 4.08 -13.44 -17.45
N GLY A 75 4.71 -12.70 -16.53
CA GLY A 75 5.64 -13.25 -15.53
C GLY A 75 4.98 -14.09 -14.44
N GLY A 76 3.66 -14.24 -14.46
CA GLY A 76 2.92 -15.09 -13.51
C GLY A 76 2.79 -14.46 -12.12
N ALA A 77 2.91 -13.14 -11.98
CA ALA A 77 2.69 -12.47 -10.71
C ALA A 77 1.23 -12.64 -10.23
N GLU A 78 1.06 -13.02 -8.99
CA GLU A 78 -0.24 -13.09 -8.31
C GLU A 78 -0.60 -11.77 -7.63
N TRP A 79 0.43 -11.07 -7.15
CA TRP A 79 0.32 -9.80 -6.45
C TRP A 79 1.27 -8.79 -7.05
N VAL A 80 0.75 -7.60 -7.31
CA VAL A 80 1.53 -6.46 -7.79
C VAL A 80 1.33 -5.30 -6.83
N PHE A 81 2.43 -4.69 -6.40
CA PHE A 81 2.42 -3.51 -5.53
C PHE A 81 2.95 -2.32 -6.32
N ILE A 82 2.13 -1.27 -6.45
CA ILE A 82 2.47 -0.06 -7.19
C ILE A 82 2.77 1.07 -6.20
N ASP A 83 4.00 1.58 -6.22
CA ASP A 83 4.37 2.83 -5.54
C ASP A 83 4.13 4.01 -6.45
N THR A 84 3.51 5.09 -5.96
CA THR A 84 3.15 6.25 -6.77
C THR A 84 3.78 7.55 -6.26
N ALA A 85 4.04 8.48 -7.18
CA ALA A 85 4.47 9.83 -6.85
C ALA A 85 3.32 10.66 -6.23
N PRO A 86 3.61 11.63 -5.35
CA PRO A 86 2.57 12.51 -4.82
C PRO A 86 2.06 13.53 -5.84
N THR A 87 2.85 13.85 -6.88
CA THR A 87 2.62 14.98 -7.80
C THR A 87 2.21 14.58 -9.22
N MET A 88 2.58 13.39 -9.69
CA MET A 88 2.27 12.90 -11.04
C MET A 88 0.84 12.37 -11.13
N TRP A 89 -0.12 13.27 -11.11
CA TRP A 89 -1.53 12.94 -10.94
C TRP A 89 -2.11 12.02 -12.01
N VAL A 90 -1.66 12.13 -13.27
CA VAL A 90 -2.10 11.25 -14.36
C VAL A 90 -1.69 9.80 -14.07
N VAL A 91 -0.43 9.57 -13.73
CA VAL A 91 0.10 8.24 -13.40
C VAL A 91 -0.60 7.66 -12.16
N VAL A 92 -0.85 8.49 -11.15
CA VAL A 92 -1.59 8.07 -9.94
C VAL A 92 -3.01 7.63 -10.31
N GLN A 93 -3.71 8.37 -11.18
CA GLN A 93 -5.06 7.99 -11.64
C GLN A 93 -5.06 6.68 -12.44
N GLU A 94 -4.05 6.44 -13.27
CA GLU A 94 -3.87 5.18 -14.00
C GLU A 94 -3.62 4.02 -13.03
N ALA A 95 -2.74 4.20 -12.05
CA ALA A 95 -2.47 3.20 -11.04
C ALA A 95 -3.72 2.90 -10.18
N ILE A 96 -4.50 3.92 -9.79
CA ILE A 96 -5.78 3.74 -9.10
C ILE A 96 -6.77 2.98 -10.00
N ARG A 97 -6.88 3.34 -11.28
CA ARG A 97 -7.77 2.64 -12.23
C ARG A 97 -7.47 1.15 -12.34
N ALA A 98 -6.20 0.78 -12.28
CA ALA A 98 -5.75 -0.61 -12.38
C ALA A 98 -5.87 -1.39 -11.06
N ALA A 99 -6.06 -0.71 -9.92
CA ALA A 99 -6.01 -1.32 -8.61
C ALA A 99 -7.16 -2.30 -8.35
N THR A 100 -6.86 -3.41 -7.69
CA THR A 100 -7.84 -4.23 -6.97
C THR A 100 -8.21 -3.58 -5.64
N LEU A 101 -7.20 -3.00 -4.96
CA LEU A 101 -7.36 -2.24 -3.73
C LEU A 101 -6.39 -1.06 -3.70
N VAL A 102 -6.90 0.13 -3.38
CA VAL A 102 -6.08 1.32 -3.14
C VAL A 102 -5.82 1.46 -1.65
N VAL A 103 -4.56 1.42 -1.25
CA VAL A 103 -4.11 1.68 0.12
C VAL A 103 -3.66 3.14 0.19
N ILE A 104 -4.27 3.92 1.08
CA ILE A 104 -4.02 5.35 1.22
C ILE A 104 -3.31 5.61 2.55
N PRO A 105 -1.96 5.69 2.57
CA PRO A 105 -1.24 6.03 3.79
C PRO A 105 -1.44 7.51 4.15
N ALA A 106 -1.69 7.77 5.43
CA ALA A 106 -1.83 9.10 5.99
C ALA A 106 -1.24 9.17 7.40
N ARG A 107 -0.52 10.23 7.72
CA ARG A 107 -0.12 10.51 9.09
C ARG A 107 -1.32 11.02 9.89
N PRO A 108 -1.38 10.79 11.22
CA PRO A 108 -2.45 11.30 12.04
C PRO A 108 -2.31 12.82 12.25
N GLY A 109 -2.75 13.60 11.27
CA GLY A 109 -2.68 15.06 11.29
C GLY A 109 -3.60 15.70 10.25
N PHE A 110 -4.13 16.88 10.56
CA PHE A 110 -5.14 17.56 9.76
C PHE A 110 -4.77 17.71 8.27
N LEU A 111 -3.53 18.15 7.98
CA LEU A 111 -3.09 18.36 6.59
C LEU A 111 -2.94 17.06 5.80
N ASP A 112 -2.55 15.98 6.47
CA ASP A 112 -2.45 14.66 5.82
C ASP A 112 -3.86 14.11 5.54
N LEU A 113 -4.79 14.26 6.48
CA LEU A 113 -6.18 13.85 6.30
C LEU A 113 -6.90 14.66 5.20
N ALA A 114 -6.58 15.94 5.06
CA ALA A 114 -7.09 16.76 3.96
C ALA A 114 -6.64 16.21 2.60
N ALA A 115 -5.37 15.77 2.49
CA ALA A 115 -4.84 15.17 1.26
C ALA A 115 -5.46 13.79 0.93
N VAL A 116 -5.93 13.04 1.92
CA VAL A 116 -6.66 11.77 1.72
C VAL A 116 -7.91 11.96 0.86
N ARG A 117 -8.65 13.06 1.06
CA ARG A 117 -9.92 13.32 0.34
C ARG A 117 -9.77 13.29 -1.17
N GLU A 118 -8.68 13.85 -1.70
CA GLU A 118 -8.41 13.86 -3.15
C GLU A 118 -8.21 12.44 -3.70
N THR A 119 -7.47 11.60 -2.99
CA THR A 119 -7.24 10.21 -3.40
C THR A 119 -8.53 9.38 -3.29
N VAL A 120 -9.30 9.59 -2.22
CA VAL A 120 -10.63 8.98 -2.04
C VAL A 120 -11.58 9.37 -3.16
N LYS A 121 -11.62 10.67 -3.54
CA LYS A 121 -12.45 11.16 -4.64
C LYS A 121 -12.15 10.39 -5.94
N VAL A 122 -10.88 10.29 -6.33
CA VAL A 122 -10.51 9.55 -7.54
C VAL A 122 -10.82 8.05 -7.43
N SER A 123 -10.59 7.44 -6.26
CA SER A 123 -10.91 6.03 -6.06
C SER A 123 -12.43 5.77 -6.24
N ARG A 124 -13.28 6.65 -5.70
CA ARG A 124 -14.73 6.61 -5.90
C ARG A 124 -15.14 6.81 -7.36
N GLU A 125 -14.60 7.82 -8.03
CA GLU A 125 -14.85 8.12 -9.45
C GLU A 125 -14.45 6.95 -10.37
N ARG A 126 -13.42 6.19 -9.99
CA ARG A 126 -12.94 5.01 -10.71
C ARG A 126 -13.60 3.70 -10.24
N ASN A 127 -14.55 3.78 -9.29
CA ASN A 127 -15.18 2.60 -8.68
C ASN A 127 -14.15 1.59 -8.15
N ARG A 128 -13.09 2.08 -7.48
CA ARG A 128 -12.06 1.22 -6.91
C ARG A 128 -12.17 1.15 -5.40
N PRO A 129 -12.15 -0.07 -4.83
CA PRO A 129 -12.06 -0.26 -3.39
C PRO A 129 -10.84 0.43 -2.82
N TYR A 130 -10.98 1.06 -1.67
CA TYR A 130 -9.88 1.77 -1.01
C TYR A 130 -10.01 1.67 0.51
N ALA A 131 -8.87 1.81 1.20
CA ALA A 131 -8.83 1.97 2.65
C ALA A 131 -7.68 2.89 3.05
N VAL A 132 -7.91 3.70 4.08
CA VAL A 132 -6.86 4.52 4.69
C VAL A 132 -6.08 3.69 5.70
N VAL A 133 -4.77 3.85 5.69
CA VAL A 133 -3.85 3.29 6.69
C VAL A 133 -3.22 4.44 7.46
N LEU A 134 -3.53 4.55 8.75
CA LEU A 134 -2.86 5.52 9.62
C LEU A 134 -1.41 5.07 9.83
N ASN A 135 -0.49 5.86 9.31
CA ASN A 135 0.94 5.59 9.22
C ASN A 135 1.75 6.60 10.01
N ALA A 136 2.95 6.22 10.42
CA ALA A 136 3.83 7.05 11.24
C ALA A 136 3.12 7.58 12.51
N CYS A 137 2.28 6.76 13.09
CA CYS A 137 1.54 7.07 14.30
C CYS A 137 2.47 7.07 15.53
N PRO A 138 2.19 7.87 16.55
CA PRO A 138 2.80 7.65 17.86
C PRO A 138 2.58 6.22 18.32
N VAL A 139 3.60 5.64 18.98
CA VAL A 139 3.49 4.28 19.53
C VAL A 139 2.40 4.25 20.58
N LYS A 140 1.59 3.18 20.58
CA LYS A 140 0.59 2.96 21.62
C LYS A 140 1.24 2.88 23.01
N ARG A 141 0.57 3.45 24.00
CA ARG A 141 0.94 3.34 25.41
C ARG A 141 -0.18 2.62 26.14
N ASP A 142 0.14 1.55 26.86
CA ASP A 142 -0.86 0.71 27.54
C ASP A 142 -2.02 0.30 26.59
N ASP A 143 -1.65 -0.13 25.37
CA ASP A 143 -2.56 -0.49 24.28
C ASP A 143 -3.51 0.63 23.81
N LYS A 144 -3.35 1.86 24.31
CA LYS A 144 -4.15 3.01 23.92
C LYS A 144 -3.51 3.78 22.77
N GLU A 145 -4.32 4.15 21.80
CA GLU A 145 -3.92 5.04 20.72
C GLU A 145 -3.71 6.47 21.23
N ALA A 146 -2.75 7.17 20.65
CA ALA A 146 -2.54 8.59 20.94
C ALA A 146 -3.76 9.42 20.52
N PRO A 147 -4.06 10.55 21.21
CA PRO A 147 -5.22 11.40 20.91
C PRO A 147 -5.32 11.81 19.43
N ALA A 148 -4.18 12.10 18.78
CA ALA A 148 -4.16 12.46 17.36
C ALA A 148 -4.62 11.30 16.45
N VAL A 149 -4.32 10.04 16.82
CA VAL A 149 -4.78 8.85 16.07
C VAL A 149 -6.29 8.68 16.24
N VAL A 150 -6.78 8.78 17.48
CA VAL A 150 -8.22 8.70 17.78
C VAL A 150 -8.99 9.79 17.03
N ALA A 151 -8.53 11.05 17.11
CA ALA A 151 -9.15 12.17 16.39
C ALA A 151 -9.17 11.94 14.87
N SER A 152 -8.09 11.35 14.31
CA SER A 152 -8.00 11.02 12.88
C SER A 152 -9.03 9.96 12.48
N ARG A 153 -9.22 8.92 13.31
CA ARG A 153 -10.26 7.90 13.06
C ARG A 153 -11.64 8.49 13.10
N THR A 154 -11.96 9.30 14.13
CA THR A 154 -13.25 9.98 14.26
C THR A 154 -13.55 10.86 13.04
N TYR A 155 -12.54 11.60 12.55
CA TYR A 155 -12.68 12.40 11.34
C TYR A 155 -12.95 11.54 10.10
N LEU A 156 -12.19 10.48 9.87
CA LEU A 156 -12.37 9.61 8.72
C LEU A 156 -13.73 8.91 8.74
N ASP A 157 -14.17 8.48 9.90
CA ASP A 157 -15.49 7.87 10.11
C ASP A 157 -16.63 8.87 9.81
N SER A 158 -16.51 10.11 10.29
CA SER A 158 -17.49 11.18 9.98
C SER A 158 -17.62 11.49 8.48
N GLN A 159 -16.59 11.16 7.68
CA GLN A 159 -16.58 11.31 6.22
C GLN A 159 -16.95 10.01 5.48
N ALA A 160 -17.37 8.95 6.19
CA ALA A 160 -17.61 7.61 5.66
C ALA A 160 -16.42 7.10 4.81
N ILE A 161 -15.20 7.34 5.30
CA ILE A 161 -13.95 6.88 4.68
C ILE A 161 -13.46 5.66 5.44
N PRO A 162 -13.37 4.47 4.80
CA PRO A 162 -12.90 3.26 5.45
C PRO A 162 -11.44 3.41 5.88
N VAL A 163 -11.18 3.10 7.14
CA VAL A 163 -9.85 3.12 7.74
C VAL A 163 -9.53 1.77 8.35
N TRP A 164 -8.33 1.28 8.11
CA TRP A 164 -7.85 0.06 8.76
C TRP A 164 -7.83 0.24 10.29
N SER A 165 -8.33 -0.75 11.03
CA SER A 165 -8.43 -0.69 12.50
C SER A 165 -7.09 -0.71 13.23
N GLY A 166 -6.02 -1.19 12.55
CA GLY A 166 -4.64 -1.11 13.06
C GLY A 166 -4.00 0.25 12.77
N GLN A 167 -2.72 0.35 13.12
CA GLN A 167 -1.86 1.49 12.79
C GLN A 167 -0.45 1.01 12.50
N ILE A 168 0.30 1.80 11.72
CA ILE A 168 1.76 1.66 11.58
C ILE A 168 2.40 2.75 12.42
N SER A 169 3.18 2.34 13.40
CA SER A 169 3.83 3.27 14.34
C SER A 169 5.07 3.92 13.71
N GLN A 170 5.38 5.14 14.14
CA GLN A 170 6.63 5.80 13.79
C GLN A 170 7.80 5.06 14.45
N ARG A 171 8.58 4.34 13.62
CA ARG A 171 9.75 3.56 14.08
C ARG A 171 10.95 3.83 13.18
N ALA A 172 12.09 4.11 13.76
CA ALA A 172 13.35 4.27 13.02
C ALA A 172 13.72 3.00 12.25
N SER A 173 13.35 1.82 12.77
CA SER A 173 13.66 0.53 12.15
C SER A 173 13.11 0.40 10.72
N PHE A 174 11.97 1.01 10.38
CA PHE A 174 11.48 0.99 9.00
C PHE A 174 12.48 1.61 8.02
N GLY A 175 13.02 2.79 8.34
CA GLY A 175 14.01 3.44 7.49
C GLY A 175 15.36 2.73 7.49
N VAL A 176 15.81 2.27 8.65
CA VAL A 176 17.09 1.55 8.80
C VAL A 176 17.10 0.27 7.99
N THR A 177 16.04 -0.53 8.04
CA THR A 177 15.96 -1.78 7.27
C THR A 177 15.89 -1.52 5.76
N LEU A 178 15.17 -0.48 5.31
CA LEU A 178 15.16 -0.11 3.89
C LEU A 178 16.53 0.33 3.41
N ALA A 179 17.29 1.08 4.20
CA ALA A 179 18.65 1.49 3.86
C ALA A 179 19.61 0.30 3.71
N ALA A 180 19.29 -0.84 4.32
CA ALA A 180 20.01 -2.09 4.19
C ALA A 180 19.46 -3.01 3.07
N GLY A 181 18.54 -2.55 2.23
CA GLY A 181 17.90 -3.34 1.19
C GLY A 181 16.92 -4.40 1.71
N ALA A 182 16.55 -4.34 2.98
CA ALA A 182 15.68 -5.33 3.61
C ALA A 182 14.33 -4.73 4.01
N SER A 183 13.36 -5.57 4.35
CA SER A 183 12.14 -5.20 5.08
C SER A 183 12.31 -5.45 6.58
N SER A 184 11.39 -4.92 7.39
CA SER A 184 11.40 -5.16 8.83
C SER A 184 11.25 -6.64 9.21
N GLY A 185 10.49 -7.40 8.40
CA GLY A 185 10.30 -8.84 8.63
C GLY A 185 11.53 -9.67 8.27
N GLU A 186 12.27 -9.29 7.23
CA GLU A 186 13.52 -9.93 6.83
C GLU A 186 14.64 -9.63 7.83
N ALA A 187 14.72 -8.41 8.36
CA ALA A 187 15.72 -8.02 9.33
C ALA A 187 15.49 -8.63 10.73
N ASP A 188 14.25 -8.61 11.21
CA ASP A 188 13.83 -9.24 12.47
C ASP A 188 12.33 -9.55 12.44
N SER A 189 12.00 -10.81 12.17
CA SER A 189 10.62 -11.29 12.08
C SER A 189 9.83 -11.18 13.41
N ARG A 190 10.52 -11.02 14.55
CA ARG A 190 9.91 -10.88 15.87
C ARG A 190 9.74 -9.43 16.30
N SER A 191 10.20 -8.47 15.49
CA SER A 191 10.09 -7.05 15.79
C SER A 191 8.63 -6.58 15.78
N LEU A 192 8.33 -5.53 16.54
CA LEU A 192 7.02 -4.89 16.50
C LEU A 192 6.71 -4.28 15.12
N ALA A 193 7.73 -3.84 14.39
CA ALA A 193 7.58 -3.35 13.03
C ALA A 193 7.11 -4.47 12.08
N ALA A 194 7.74 -5.65 12.15
CA ALA A 194 7.33 -6.83 11.39
C ALA A 194 5.88 -7.25 11.72
N ALA A 195 5.52 -7.25 13.02
CA ALA A 195 4.18 -7.59 13.46
C ALA A 195 3.12 -6.58 12.97
N GLU A 196 3.44 -5.28 12.88
CA GLU A 196 2.53 -4.27 12.32
C GLU A 196 2.31 -4.48 10.82
N ILE A 197 3.36 -4.79 10.04
CA ILE A 197 3.26 -5.11 8.61
C ILE A 197 2.48 -6.41 8.39
N ALA A 198 2.72 -7.46 9.19
CA ALA A 198 1.99 -8.71 9.10
C ALA A 198 0.47 -8.51 9.30
N ARG A 199 0.08 -7.70 10.31
CA ARG A 199 -1.33 -7.36 10.54
C ARG A 199 -1.94 -6.57 9.39
N LEU A 200 -1.19 -5.62 8.82
CA LEU A 200 -1.65 -4.86 7.66
C LEU A 200 -1.81 -5.78 6.44
N TRP A 201 -0.84 -6.67 6.20
CA TRP A 201 -0.94 -7.66 5.12
C TRP A 201 -2.19 -8.54 5.25
N THR A 202 -2.46 -9.08 6.44
CA THR A 202 -3.68 -9.87 6.70
C THR A 202 -4.96 -9.08 6.37
N ALA A 203 -5.00 -7.78 6.68
CA ALA A 203 -6.13 -6.93 6.34
C ALA A 203 -6.24 -6.71 4.82
N VAL A 204 -5.13 -6.50 4.12
CA VAL A 204 -5.08 -6.37 2.65
C VAL A 204 -5.57 -7.65 1.99
N GLU A 205 -5.05 -8.84 2.36
CA GLU A 205 -5.49 -10.12 1.81
C GLU A 205 -6.99 -10.33 1.98
N ARG A 206 -7.51 -10.07 3.19
CA ARG A 206 -8.96 -10.20 3.48
C ARG A 206 -9.80 -9.25 2.63
N SER A 207 -9.36 -8.00 2.47
CA SER A 207 -10.06 -7.00 1.66
C SER A 207 -10.08 -7.41 0.18
N VAL A 208 -8.95 -7.87 -0.35
CA VAL A 208 -8.84 -8.34 -1.73
C VAL A 208 -9.70 -9.57 -1.97
N ALA A 209 -9.72 -10.53 -1.03
CA ALA A 209 -10.57 -11.70 -1.14
C ALA A 209 -12.07 -11.32 -1.20
N ALA A 210 -12.51 -10.36 -0.38
CA ALA A 210 -13.88 -9.86 -0.42
C ALA A 210 -14.22 -9.16 -1.74
N VAL A 211 -13.30 -8.35 -2.28
CA VAL A 211 -13.46 -7.70 -3.59
C VAL A 211 -13.59 -8.73 -4.71
N ASN A 212 -12.73 -9.73 -4.73
CA ASN A 212 -12.76 -10.78 -5.76
C ASN A 212 -14.03 -11.62 -5.67
N ALA A 213 -14.50 -11.95 -4.47
CA ALA A 213 -15.78 -12.66 -4.28
C ALA A 213 -16.97 -11.85 -4.79
N ALA A 214 -17.02 -10.54 -4.49
CA ALA A 214 -18.08 -9.67 -4.99
C ALA A 214 -18.08 -9.57 -6.53
N HIS A 215 -16.90 -9.53 -7.17
CA HIS A 215 -16.80 -9.54 -8.63
C HIS A 215 -17.26 -10.86 -9.24
N ALA A 216 -16.96 -12.01 -8.63
CA ALA A 216 -17.40 -13.33 -9.10
C ALA A 216 -18.93 -13.43 -9.08
N THR A 217 -19.57 -13.07 -7.96
CA THR A 217 -21.05 -13.07 -7.84
C THR A 217 -21.71 -12.13 -8.84
N ALA A 218 -21.13 -10.94 -9.09
CA ALA A 218 -21.66 -9.99 -10.07
C ALA A 218 -21.51 -10.49 -11.51
N ALA A 219 -20.52 -11.30 -11.82
CA ALA A 219 -20.33 -11.92 -13.13
C ALA A 219 -21.34 -13.05 -13.36
N GLU A 220 -21.59 -13.89 -12.37
CA GLU A 220 -22.59 -14.96 -12.41
C GLU A 220 -24.02 -14.41 -12.59
N GLY A 221 -24.38 -13.34 -11.87
CA GLY A 221 -25.69 -12.70 -11.97
C GLY A 221 -25.95 -11.96 -13.30
N ARG A 222 -24.92 -11.73 -14.14
CA ARG A 222 -25.06 -11.17 -15.50
C ARG A 222 -25.16 -12.24 -16.59
N ALA A 223 -24.78 -13.46 -16.26
CA ALA A 223 -24.81 -14.59 -17.19
C ALA A 223 -26.09 -15.42 -17.08
N ALA A 224 -26.89 -15.19 -16.04
CA ALA A 224 -28.23 -15.76 -15.79
C ALA A 224 -29.35 -14.82 -16.26
#